data_a4f0537d6267588a66778eae7d619093
#
_entry.id   a4f0537d6267588a66778eae7d619093
#
_cell.length_a   1.000
_cell.length_b   1.000
_cell.length_c   1.000
_cell.angle_alpha   90.00
_cell.angle_beta   90.00
_cell.angle_gamma   90.00
#
_symmetry.space_group_name_H-M   'P 1'
#
loop_
_entity.id
_entity.type
_entity.pdbx_description
1 polymer ?
#
loop_
_entity_poly.entity_id
_entity_poly.type
_entity_poly.pdbx_seq_one_letter_code
_entity_poly.pdbx_strand_id
1 'polypeptide(L)'
;MLCERIALVGMMGTGKSTIARHLSARLGVPCLDLDDMIETRIGTKIPLYFKDCGEAAFRDVEQTHLESVTRSDFKGVLSTGGGIVNRKENRDLLSREWYCIHLVTDTHELVQRVLKDSTMERPMLRGADDVEQRLNQLWVERRDFYAKVSRLEIQTSFKSPAQIVEEILHVTSFSQ
;
A
#
# COMPACT_ATOMS: atom_id res chain seq x y z
N MET A 1 -13.19 -20.80 -0.39
CA MET A 1 -12.67 -20.29 -1.70
C MET A 1 -11.52 -19.38 -1.37
N LEU A 2 -10.29 -19.81 -1.64
CA LEU A 2 -9.07 -19.00 -1.44
C LEU A 2 -9.24 -17.69 -2.20
N CYS A 3 -9.01 -16.57 -1.52
CA CYS A 3 -9.00 -15.28 -2.19
C CYS A 3 -7.75 -15.23 -3.08
N GLU A 4 -7.94 -15.26 -4.38
CA GLU A 4 -6.83 -15.37 -5.34
C GLU A 4 -6.06 -14.05 -5.49
N ARG A 5 -6.65 -12.92 -5.07
CA ARG A 5 -6.08 -11.57 -5.21
C ARG A 5 -6.16 -10.83 -3.89
N ILE A 6 -5.01 -10.57 -3.29
CA ILE A 6 -4.88 -9.84 -2.02
C ILE A 6 -4.19 -8.50 -2.30
N ALA A 7 -4.75 -7.39 -1.86
CA ALA A 7 -4.11 -6.09 -1.92
C ALA A 7 -3.85 -5.55 -0.50
N LEU A 8 -2.62 -5.13 -0.23
CA LEU A 8 -2.27 -4.43 1.00
C LEU A 8 -2.39 -2.93 0.78
N VAL A 9 -3.24 -2.27 1.57
CA VAL A 9 -3.47 -0.83 1.55
C VAL A 9 -3.11 -0.22 2.91
N GLY A 10 -2.86 1.08 2.95
CA GLY A 10 -2.53 1.80 4.19
C GLY A 10 -1.50 2.90 3.96
N MET A 11 -1.23 3.68 4.99
CA MET A 11 -0.30 4.81 4.94
C MET A 11 1.12 4.39 4.53
N MET A 12 1.90 5.35 4.04
CA MET A 12 3.34 5.15 3.83
C MET A 12 4.01 4.78 5.16
N GLY A 13 5.01 3.89 5.11
CA GLY A 13 5.73 3.46 6.32
C GLY A 13 5.03 2.36 7.13
N THR A 14 3.82 1.91 6.77
CA THR A 14 3.13 0.82 7.46
C THR A 14 3.71 -0.58 7.19
N GLY A 15 4.65 -0.69 6.24
CA GLY A 15 5.35 -1.95 5.95
C GLY A 15 4.70 -2.81 4.86
N LYS A 16 3.81 -2.25 4.03
CA LYS A 16 3.09 -3.00 2.97
C LYS A 16 3.98 -3.88 2.11
N SER A 17 5.04 -3.32 1.53
CA SER A 17 5.96 -4.07 0.65
C SER A 17 6.66 -5.22 1.37
N THR A 18 7.04 -5.01 2.62
CA THR A 18 7.65 -6.06 3.45
C THR A 18 6.63 -7.16 3.78
N ILE A 19 5.45 -6.78 4.25
CA ILE A 19 4.38 -7.72 4.60
C ILE A 19 3.90 -8.48 3.36
N ALA A 20 3.77 -7.81 2.20
CA ALA A 20 3.39 -8.45 0.95
C ALA A 20 4.35 -9.59 0.57
N ARG A 21 5.67 -9.35 0.65
CA ARG A 21 6.68 -10.37 0.37
C ARG A 21 6.63 -11.54 1.34
N HIS A 22 6.47 -11.28 2.64
CA HIS A 22 6.35 -12.34 3.65
C HIS A 22 5.05 -13.14 3.48
N LEU A 23 3.92 -12.46 3.24
CA LEU A 23 2.62 -13.10 3.05
C LEU A 23 2.61 -13.96 1.78
N SER A 24 3.13 -13.44 0.67
CA SER A 24 3.21 -14.19 -0.59
C SER A 24 4.09 -15.44 -0.46
N ALA A 25 5.23 -15.34 0.23
CA ALA A 25 6.10 -16.48 0.51
C ALA A 25 5.40 -17.56 1.34
N ARG A 26 4.62 -17.15 2.36
CA ARG A 26 3.84 -18.09 3.21
C ARG A 26 2.70 -18.76 2.45
N LEU A 27 2.08 -18.05 1.50
CA LEU A 27 0.98 -18.58 0.67
C LEU A 27 1.47 -19.33 -0.58
N GLY A 28 2.75 -19.24 -0.93
CA GLY A 28 3.30 -19.83 -2.16
C GLY A 28 2.76 -19.17 -3.44
N VAL A 29 2.43 -17.87 -3.39
CA VAL A 29 1.86 -17.11 -4.52
C VAL A 29 2.77 -15.95 -4.93
N PRO A 30 2.64 -15.42 -6.16
CA PRO A 30 3.39 -14.26 -6.61
C PRO A 30 3.15 -13.00 -5.76
N CYS A 31 4.16 -12.11 -5.72
CA CYS A 31 4.08 -10.79 -5.11
C CYS A 31 4.41 -9.72 -6.13
N LEU A 32 3.60 -8.66 -6.18
CA LEU A 32 3.87 -7.45 -6.96
C LEU A 32 3.87 -6.23 -6.03
N ASP A 33 4.78 -5.29 -6.30
CA ASP A 33 4.74 -3.95 -5.73
C ASP A 33 4.38 -2.96 -6.84
N LEU A 34 3.27 -2.23 -6.64
CA LEU A 34 2.75 -1.33 -7.66
C LEU A 34 3.69 -0.15 -7.93
N ASP A 35 4.37 0.35 -6.88
CA ASP A 35 5.32 1.45 -7.01
C ASP A 35 6.55 1.01 -7.84
N ASP A 36 7.08 -0.19 -7.61
CA ASP A 36 8.18 -0.77 -8.42
C ASP A 36 7.77 -0.97 -9.89
N MET A 37 6.55 -1.42 -10.14
CA MET A 37 6.02 -1.58 -11.49
C MET A 37 5.92 -0.24 -12.22
N ILE A 38 5.42 0.78 -11.52
CA ILE A 38 5.31 2.15 -12.05
C ILE A 38 6.70 2.67 -12.40
N GLU A 39 7.66 2.63 -11.47
CA GLU A 39 9.04 3.09 -11.69
C GLU A 39 9.69 2.41 -12.90
N THR A 40 9.49 1.09 -13.02
CA THR A 40 9.99 0.33 -14.18
C THR A 40 9.38 0.83 -15.49
N ARG A 41 8.11 1.14 -15.49
CA ARG A 41 7.39 1.59 -16.70
C ARG A 41 7.72 3.01 -17.11
N ILE A 42 7.81 3.93 -16.14
CA ILE A 42 8.11 5.35 -16.40
C ILE A 42 9.62 5.61 -16.60
N GLY A 43 10.48 4.64 -16.25
CA GLY A 43 11.93 4.72 -16.40
C GLY A 43 12.60 5.71 -15.44
N THR A 44 11.93 6.12 -14.37
CA THR A 44 12.46 7.06 -13.38
C THR A 44 11.87 6.77 -11.99
N LYS A 45 12.45 7.37 -10.95
CA LYS A 45 11.93 7.25 -9.58
C LYS A 45 10.68 8.10 -9.38
N ILE A 46 9.73 7.60 -8.60
CA ILE A 46 8.47 8.29 -8.29
C ILE A 46 8.69 9.72 -7.79
N PRO A 47 9.65 10.01 -6.88
CA PRO A 47 9.91 11.38 -6.43
C PRO A 47 10.32 12.35 -7.54
N LEU A 48 11.07 11.88 -8.54
CA LEU A 48 11.44 12.68 -9.71
C LEU A 48 10.24 12.93 -10.61
N TYR A 49 9.45 11.89 -10.86
CA TYR A 49 8.23 12.01 -11.66
C TYR A 49 7.23 13.00 -11.05
N PHE A 50 7.04 12.95 -9.71
CA PHE A 50 6.22 13.96 -9.02
C PHE A 50 6.75 15.38 -9.18
N LYS A 51 8.08 15.58 -9.16
CA LYS A 51 8.70 16.88 -9.34
C LYS A 51 8.47 17.42 -10.75
N ASP A 52 8.59 16.56 -11.75
CA ASP A 52 8.60 16.95 -13.16
C ASP A 52 7.18 17.04 -13.75
N CYS A 53 6.28 16.13 -13.35
CA CYS A 53 4.95 15.97 -13.91
C CYS A 53 3.80 16.30 -12.92
N GLY A 54 4.08 16.37 -11.64
CA GLY A 54 3.10 16.67 -10.60
C GLY A 54 2.26 15.46 -10.13
N GLU A 55 1.48 15.66 -9.06
CA GLU A 55 0.69 14.59 -8.45
C GLU A 55 -0.40 14.06 -9.38
N ALA A 56 -1.11 14.94 -10.09
CA ALA A 56 -2.22 14.52 -10.94
C ALA A 56 -1.76 13.52 -12.02
N ALA A 57 -0.65 13.80 -12.71
CA ALA A 57 -0.07 12.92 -13.70
C ALA A 57 0.36 11.58 -13.10
N PHE A 58 0.94 11.60 -11.88
CA PHE A 58 1.29 10.37 -11.19
C PHE A 58 0.05 9.52 -10.88
N ARG A 59 -1.05 10.13 -10.44
CA ARG A 59 -2.30 9.41 -10.15
C ARG A 59 -2.91 8.79 -11.41
N ASP A 60 -2.73 9.38 -12.58
CA ASP A 60 -3.13 8.77 -13.87
C ASP A 60 -2.33 7.49 -14.16
N VAL A 61 -1.02 7.55 -13.94
CA VAL A 61 -0.13 6.39 -14.09
C VAL A 61 -0.46 5.30 -13.06
N GLU A 62 -0.64 5.66 -11.80
CA GLU A 62 -1.00 4.75 -10.70
C GLU A 62 -2.30 3.99 -11.01
N GLN A 63 -3.34 4.70 -11.45
CA GLN A 63 -4.62 4.12 -11.84
C GLN A 63 -4.46 3.15 -13.03
N THR A 64 -3.76 3.56 -14.07
CA THR A 64 -3.53 2.74 -15.27
C THR A 64 -2.85 1.43 -14.91
N HIS A 65 -1.87 1.45 -14.00
CA HIS A 65 -1.16 0.25 -13.58
C HIS A 65 -2.03 -0.66 -12.71
N LEU A 66 -2.81 -0.10 -11.77
CA LEU A 66 -3.76 -0.88 -10.98
C LEU A 66 -4.79 -1.58 -11.89
N GLU A 67 -5.33 -0.86 -12.87
CA GLU A 67 -6.27 -1.44 -13.85
C GLU A 67 -5.61 -2.55 -14.67
N SER A 68 -4.37 -2.35 -15.12
CA SER A 68 -3.63 -3.34 -15.90
C SER A 68 -3.40 -4.64 -15.13
N VAL A 69 -2.94 -4.54 -13.87
CA VAL A 69 -2.76 -5.72 -13.00
C VAL A 69 -4.10 -6.40 -12.72
N THR A 70 -5.15 -5.63 -12.49
CA THR A 70 -6.47 -6.19 -12.20
C THR A 70 -7.09 -6.90 -13.40
N ARG A 71 -6.85 -6.43 -14.62
CA ARG A 71 -7.32 -7.09 -15.87
C ARG A 71 -6.48 -8.28 -16.28
N SER A 72 -5.28 -8.43 -15.73
CA SER A 72 -4.42 -9.59 -16.01
C SER A 72 -4.88 -10.83 -15.23
N ASP A 73 -4.27 -11.98 -15.55
CA ASP A 73 -4.49 -13.23 -14.82
C ASP A 73 -3.68 -13.31 -13.52
N PHE A 74 -3.18 -12.17 -13.03
CA PHE A 74 -2.41 -12.14 -11.79
C PHE A 74 -3.25 -12.62 -10.61
N LYS A 75 -2.69 -13.59 -9.88
CA LYS A 75 -3.21 -14.13 -8.63
C LYS A 75 -2.08 -14.13 -7.62
N GLY A 76 -2.24 -13.37 -6.56
CA GLY A 76 -1.17 -13.19 -5.57
C GLY A 76 -1.39 -11.99 -4.67
N VAL A 77 -0.29 -11.48 -4.11
CA VAL A 77 -0.30 -10.34 -3.19
C VAL A 77 0.23 -9.09 -3.89
N LEU A 78 -0.57 -8.03 -3.87
CA LEU A 78 -0.22 -6.70 -4.38
C LEU A 78 0.07 -5.76 -3.21
N SER A 79 1.27 -5.18 -3.17
CA SER A 79 1.57 -4.00 -2.35
C SER A 79 1.20 -2.75 -3.12
N THR A 80 0.49 -1.80 -2.48
CA THR A 80 0.05 -0.55 -3.13
C THR A 80 0.77 0.67 -2.56
N GLY A 81 0.76 1.77 -3.31
CA GLY A 81 1.15 3.08 -2.81
C GLY A 81 0.17 3.61 -1.76
N GLY A 82 0.63 4.44 -0.82
CA GLY A 82 -0.23 4.99 0.24
C GLY A 82 -1.33 5.95 -0.28
N GLY A 83 -1.22 6.45 -1.51
CA GLY A 83 -2.23 7.31 -2.12
C GLY A 83 -3.22 6.60 -3.05
N ILE A 84 -3.13 5.27 -3.17
CA ILE A 84 -3.94 4.47 -4.10
C ILE A 84 -5.45 4.70 -3.92
N VAL A 85 -5.88 5.00 -2.70
CA VAL A 85 -7.29 5.20 -2.35
C VAL A 85 -7.80 6.62 -2.64
N ASN A 86 -6.95 7.54 -3.11
CA ASN A 86 -7.38 8.93 -3.35
C ASN A 86 -8.42 9.01 -4.48
N ARG A 87 -8.25 8.22 -5.54
CA ARG A 87 -9.21 8.17 -6.65
C ARG A 87 -10.36 7.21 -6.39
N LYS A 88 -11.56 7.65 -6.74
CA LYS A 88 -12.77 6.82 -6.60
C LYS A 88 -12.69 5.56 -7.45
N GLU A 89 -12.17 5.67 -8.67
CA GLU A 89 -12.01 4.58 -9.63
C GLU A 89 -11.14 3.47 -9.06
N ASN A 90 -10.03 3.83 -8.40
CA ASN A 90 -9.17 2.86 -7.71
C ASN A 90 -9.89 2.19 -6.55
N ARG A 91 -10.64 2.96 -5.74
CA ARG A 91 -11.43 2.40 -4.64
C ARG A 91 -12.48 1.41 -5.12
N ASP A 92 -13.20 1.76 -6.17
CA ASP A 92 -14.22 0.89 -6.78
C ASP A 92 -13.60 -0.41 -7.30
N LEU A 93 -12.44 -0.32 -7.94
CA LEU A 93 -11.71 -1.46 -8.47
C LEU A 93 -11.17 -2.37 -7.34
N LEU A 94 -10.53 -1.78 -6.34
CA LEU A 94 -10.01 -2.50 -5.18
C LEU A 94 -11.13 -3.23 -4.43
N SER A 95 -12.25 -2.55 -4.17
CA SER A 95 -13.37 -3.16 -3.43
C SER A 95 -14.03 -4.33 -4.15
N ARG A 96 -14.06 -4.31 -5.50
CA ARG A 96 -14.73 -5.36 -6.30
C ARG A 96 -13.83 -6.55 -6.59
N GLU A 97 -12.55 -6.30 -6.90
CA GLU A 97 -11.68 -7.29 -7.52
C GLU A 97 -10.61 -7.84 -6.57
N TRP A 98 -10.41 -7.20 -5.40
CA TRP A 98 -9.33 -7.53 -4.48
C TRP A 98 -9.83 -7.79 -3.07
N TYR A 99 -9.20 -8.72 -2.38
CA TYR A 99 -9.32 -8.81 -0.93
C TYR A 99 -8.35 -7.82 -0.30
N CYS A 100 -8.84 -6.64 0.04
CA CYS A 100 -8.01 -5.58 0.59
C CYS A 100 -7.81 -5.76 2.09
N ILE A 101 -6.54 -5.74 2.51
CA ILE A 101 -6.12 -5.73 3.91
C ILE A 101 -5.53 -4.37 4.22
N HIS A 102 -6.12 -3.65 5.15
CA HIS A 102 -5.65 -2.36 5.63
C HIS A 102 -4.62 -2.56 6.75
N LEU A 103 -3.39 -2.16 6.51
CA LEU A 103 -2.34 -2.14 7.51
C LEU A 103 -2.34 -0.78 8.23
N VAL A 104 -2.58 -0.80 9.53
CA VAL A 104 -2.60 0.39 10.38
C VAL A 104 -1.39 0.38 11.32
N THR A 105 -0.74 1.51 11.44
CA THR A 105 0.38 1.73 12.37
C THR A 105 0.06 2.96 13.20
N ASP A 106 0.37 2.91 14.48
CA ASP A 106 0.31 4.09 15.35
C ASP A 106 1.13 5.25 14.76
N THR A 107 0.59 6.47 14.83
CA THR A 107 1.21 7.63 14.16
C THR A 107 2.63 7.89 14.67
N HIS A 108 2.86 7.78 15.96
CA HIS A 108 4.20 8.01 16.52
C HIS A 108 5.21 6.99 15.97
N GLU A 109 4.84 5.71 15.92
CA GLU A 109 5.70 4.68 15.32
C GLU A 109 5.87 4.89 13.81
N LEU A 110 4.81 5.32 13.12
CA LEU A 110 4.86 5.63 11.70
C LEU A 110 5.88 6.73 11.40
N VAL A 111 5.87 7.82 12.18
CA VAL A 111 6.86 8.91 12.12
C VAL A 111 8.27 8.36 12.29
N GLN A 112 8.51 7.54 13.32
CA GLN A 112 9.82 6.94 13.56
C GLN A 112 10.30 6.08 12.38
N ARG A 113 9.42 5.27 11.81
CA ARG A 113 9.74 4.45 10.63
C ARG A 113 10.06 5.29 9.40
N VAL A 114 9.28 6.35 9.17
CA VAL A 114 9.46 7.27 8.04
C VAL A 114 10.76 8.05 8.14
N LEU A 115 11.12 8.53 9.33
CA LEU A 115 12.35 9.29 9.57
C LEU A 115 13.61 8.40 9.53
N LYS A 116 13.51 7.15 9.96
CA LYS A 116 14.63 6.18 9.90
C LYS A 116 14.94 5.72 8.49
N ASP A 117 13.95 5.68 7.63
CA ASP A 117 14.10 5.24 6.24
C ASP A 117 14.53 6.41 5.35
N SER A 118 15.81 6.77 5.45
CA SER A 118 16.44 7.81 4.64
C SER A 118 16.64 7.41 3.16
N THR A 119 16.40 6.14 2.83
CA THR A 119 16.63 5.61 1.48
C THR A 119 15.47 5.90 0.52
N MET A 120 14.30 6.21 1.06
CA MET A 120 13.09 6.43 0.28
C MET A 120 12.58 7.87 0.41
N GLU A 121 12.81 8.69 -0.61
CA GLU A 121 12.16 10.00 -0.71
C GLU A 121 10.64 9.84 -0.84
N ARG A 122 9.90 10.61 -0.05
CA ARG A 122 8.43 10.59 -0.05
C ARG A 122 7.89 11.95 -0.51
N PRO A 123 7.42 12.06 -1.77
CA PRO A 123 6.96 13.34 -2.34
C PRO A 123 5.93 14.06 -1.49
N MET A 124 5.02 13.31 -0.86
CA MET A 124 3.94 13.86 -0.03
C MET A 124 4.41 14.47 1.30
N LEU A 125 5.67 14.21 1.69
CA LEU A 125 6.30 14.78 2.89
C LEU A 125 7.34 15.86 2.55
N ARG A 126 7.55 16.14 1.27
CA ARG A 126 8.55 17.12 0.81
C ARG A 126 8.17 18.52 1.26
N GLY A 127 9.11 19.22 1.90
CA GLY A 127 8.90 20.59 2.38
C GLY A 127 7.97 20.70 3.58
N ALA A 128 7.62 19.60 4.24
CA ALA A 128 6.91 19.65 5.51
C ALA A 128 7.89 20.01 6.63
N ASP A 129 7.62 21.13 7.32
CA ASP A 129 8.39 21.53 8.51
C ASP A 129 8.17 20.56 9.67
N ASP A 130 7.01 19.92 9.71
CA ASP A 130 6.60 18.90 10.68
C ASP A 130 6.05 17.66 9.97
N VAL A 131 6.85 16.61 9.94
CA VAL A 131 6.50 15.32 9.32
C VAL A 131 5.33 14.66 10.02
N GLU A 132 5.24 14.76 11.35
CA GLU A 132 4.14 14.18 12.13
C GLU A 132 2.82 14.86 11.80
N GLN A 133 2.80 16.20 11.77
CA GLN A 133 1.62 16.96 11.39
C GLN A 133 1.15 16.58 9.97
N ARG A 134 2.08 16.45 9.04
CA ARG A 134 1.75 16.07 7.66
C ARG A 134 1.20 14.66 7.55
N LEU A 135 1.77 13.70 8.26
CA LEU A 135 1.25 12.33 8.32
C LEU A 135 -0.14 12.27 8.94
N ASN A 136 -0.38 13.03 10.00
CA ASN A 136 -1.71 13.14 10.62
C ASN A 136 -2.75 13.73 9.65
N GLN A 137 -2.40 14.78 8.91
CA GLN A 137 -3.29 15.33 7.87
C GLN A 137 -3.64 14.28 6.81
N LEU A 138 -2.63 13.59 6.27
CA LEU A 138 -2.84 12.53 5.27
C LEU A 138 -3.67 11.37 5.83
N TRP A 139 -3.50 11.03 7.10
CA TRP A 139 -4.32 10.03 7.78
C TRP A 139 -5.79 10.45 7.85
N VAL A 140 -6.06 11.67 8.31
CA VAL A 140 -7.43 12.21 8.39
C VAL A 140 -8.10 12.24 7.01
N GLU A 141 -7.37 12.61 5.96
CA GLU A 141 -7.87 12.64 4.58
C GLU A 141 -8.21 11.24 4.03
N ARG A 142 -7.49 10.18 4.45
CA ARG A 142 -7.52 8.87 3.78
C ARG A 142 -8.12 7.73 4.59
N ARG A 143 -8.19 7.83 5.92
CA ARG A 143 -8.64 6.74 6.80
C ARG A 143 -10.00 6.15 6.39
N ASP A 144 -10.96 7.01 6.04
CA ASP A 144 -12.29 6.58 5.64
C ASP A 144 -12.27 5.87 4.26
N PHE A 145 -11.33 6.24 3.39
CA PHE A 145 -11.15 5.58 2.10
C PHE A 145 -10.51 4.20 2.27
N TYR A 146 -9.52 4.05 3.15
CA TYR A 146 -8.97 2.73 3.48
C TYR A 146 -10.04 1.83 4.08
N ALA A 147 -10.81 2.33 5.06
CA ALA A 147 -11.88 1.57 5.69
C ALA A 147 -12.94 1.10 4.67
N LYS A 148 -13.27 1.93 3.67
CA LYS A 148 -14.27 1.59 2.65
C LYS A 148 -13.81 0.48 1.69
N VAL A 149 -12.53 0.37 1.40
CA VAL A 149 -12.02 -0.63 0.45
C VAL A 149 -11.59 -1.92 1.13
N SER A 150 -11.25 -1.88 2.42
CA SER A 150 -10.70 -3.03 3.12
C SER A 150 -11.77 -3.96 3.67
N ARG A 151 -11.48 -5.26 3.64
CA ARG A 151 -12.27 -6.31 4.29
C ARG A 151 -11.70 -6.72 5.64
N LEU A 152 -10.45 -6.38 5.89
CA LEU A 152 -9.72 -6.69 7.11
C LEU A 152 -8.82 -5.52 7.46
N GLU A 153 -8.75 -5.18 8.75
CA GLU A 153 -7.79 -4.22 9.30
C GLU A 153 -6.84 -4.95 10.25
N ILE A 154 -5.54 -4.70 10.09
CA ILE A 154 -4.49 -5.30 10.91
C ILE A 154 -3.61 -4.21 11.51
N GLN A 155 -3.50 -4.19 12.83
CA GLN A 155 -2.56 -3.32 13.54
C GLN A 155 -1.14 -3.87 13.42
N THR A 156 -0.23 -3.02 12.96
CA THR A 156 1.17 -3.41 12.72
C THR A 156 2.16 -2.85 13.76
N SER A 157 1.66 -2.01 14.68
CA SER A 157 2.48 -1.40 15.72
C SER A 157 3.08 -2.44 16.63
N PHE A 158 4.38 -2.30 16.89
CA PHE A 158 5.16 -3.17 17.79
C PHE A 158 5.17 -4.66 17.42
N LYS A 159 4.78 -5.00 16.18
CA LYS A 159 4.79 -6.37 15.66
C LYS A 159 5.88 -6.56 14.61
N SER A 160 6.49 -7.74 14.63
CA SER A 160 7.37 -8.17 13.54
C SER A 160 6.56 -8.52 12.28
N PRO A 161 7.16 -8.49 11.09
CA PRO A 161 6.48 -8.94 9.87
C PRO A 161 5.91 -10.35 9.97
N ALA A 162 6.61 -11.26 10.63
CA ALA A 162 6.15 -12.63 10.83
C ALA A 162 4.86 -12.70 11.67
N GLN A 163 4.81 -11.95 12.77
CA GLN A 163 3.61 -11.88 13.61
C GLN A 163 2.41 -11.30 12.87
N ILE A 164 2.62 -10.28 12.05
CA ILE A 164 1.55 -9.67 11.24
C ILE A 164 1.01 -10.69 10.21
N VAL A 165 1.90 -11.42 9.54
CA VAL A 165 1.51 -12.44 8.57
C VAL A 165 0.74 -13.59 9.23
N GLU A 166 1.20 -14.09 10.37
CA GLU A 166 0.46 -15.14 11.11
C GLU A 166 -0.94 -14.65 11.55
N GLU A 167 -1.07 -13.40 11.98
CA GLU A 167 -2.36 -12.79 12.32
C GLU A 167 -3.29 -12.74 11.10
N ILE A 168 -2.78 -12.29 9.94
CA ILE A 168 -3.52 -12.28 8.68
C ILE A 168 -4.01 -13.68 8.33
N LEU A 169 -3.13 -14.68 8.37
CA LEU A 169 -3.46 -16.05 8.01
C LEU A 169 -4.48 -16.66 8.99
N HIS A 170 -4.35 -16.37 10.28
CA HIS A 170 -5.28 -16.85 11.30
C HIS A 170 -6.70 -16.31 11.10
N VAL A 171 -6.82 -14.99 10.84
CA VAL A 171 -8.13 -14.34 10.68
C VAL A 171 -8.79 -14.67 9.34
N THR A 172 -8.00 -14.87 8.29
CA THR A 172 -8.53 -15.01 6.92
C THR A 172 -8.72 -16.47 6.48
N SER A 173 -8.16 -17.43 7.20
CA SER A 173 -8.17 -18.85 6.81
C SER A 173 -7.64 -19.07 5.38
N PHE A 174 -6.73 -18.20 4.90
CA PHE A 174 -6.12 -18.35 3.57
C PHE A 174 -5.25 -19.60 3.44
N SER A 175 -4.93 -20.26 4.56
CA SER A 175 -4.04 -21.42 4.63
C SER A 175 -4.77 -22.79 4.61
N GLN A 176 -6.07 -22.81 4.32
CA GLN A 176 -6.84 -24.07 4.21
C GLN A 176 -7.16 -24.45 2.78
#